data_53a743748d66e6ccec262ae355633b10
#
_entry.id   53a743748d66e6ccec262ae355633b10
#
_cell.length_a   1.000
_cell.length_b   1.000
_cell.length_c   1.000
_cell.angle_alpha   90.00
_cell.angle_beta   90.00
_cell.angle_gamma   90.00
#
_symmetry.space_group_name_H-M   'P 1'
#
loop_
_entity.id
_entity.type
_entity.pdbx_description
1 polymer ?
#
loop_
_entity_poly.entity_id
_entity_poly.type
_entity_poly.pdbx_seq_one_letter_code
_entity_poly.pdbx_strand_id
1 'polypeptide(L)'
;MRQMQSGSKAAAVAEIAIMAVIFAAAGAWPAPDINEAVYLTKARHHADPSWGAGDFFLETPDAHGVFYVLFGPLAAGMPLEQAAWIGRVLGWIALAIGFRHGVTPLVQSTWGRVVAAAVFSAALRHTTMAGEWVIGGCEAKVFAWALVLAAVGETAAGRFAIGWLVAGAATAVHPIVGGWAMVAVAAAWIASGGAATRPRDAVSIGAVIGGIALAAIGVVPALGLSAGATAAERAAANQIYVVDRLPHHLLPGSFAEPLVARHLLAILGWWLLSRPAGPVRSAAWYRAESFTLAAIAISLVGAAIACGENLAPGAAIGLLRFYWFRLADVIVPFSLAVSAAAVLEDEAACRRLGLLQPFIWRAVITILLCADVAGQSRHWPWPDAGRVVPRADAKVEAAAWADICDWVKHNTPVDACFLTPRGAASFTWRTGRREVVSWKNSPQDARSLVEWRGRIADCFSTDGAIANMETSTVALGAERLREVADRYAADFVIVPLKTLEACRPGCVPVADDLPAERVHANDGYAVLRLGKNPEETSR
;
A
#
# COMPACT_ATOMS: atom_id res chain seq x y z
N MET A 1 32.40 -11.62 -29.38
CA MET A 1 30.95 -11.32 -29.12
C MET A 1 30.36 -12.10 -27.95
N ARG A 2 30.47 -13.44 -27.83
CA ARG A 2 29.87 -14.20 -26.70
C ARG A 2 30.43 -13.82 -25.31
N GLN A 3 31.73 -13.52 -25.16
CA GLN A 3 32.30 -13.08 -23.87
C GLN A 3 31.86 -11.67 -23.45
N MET A 4 31.69 -10.72 -24.38
CA MET A 4 31.16 -9.39 -24.08
C MET A 4 29.67 -9.44 -23.67
N GLN A 5 28.87 -10.35 -24.27
CA GLN A 5 27.47 -10.54 -23.90
C GLN A 5 27.31 -11.22 -22.52
N SER A 6 28.21 -12.11 -22.12
CA SER A 6 28.18 -12.75 -20.78
C SER A 6 28.54 -11.77 -19.67
N GLY A 7 29.54 -10.89 -19.88
CA GLY A 7 29.88 -9.83 -18.92
C GLY A 7 28.74 -8.82 -18.71
N SER A 8 28.01 -8.48 -19.77
CA SER A 8 26.82 -7.58 -19.67
C SER A 8 25.67 -8.19 -18.87
N LYS A 9 25.43 -9.50 -19.02
CA LYS A 9 24.36 -10.20 -18.25
C LYS A 9 24.72 -10.34 -16.78
N ALA A 10 25.98 -10.69 -16.46
CA ALA A 10 26.44 -10.79 -15.07
C ALA A 10 26.35 -9.45 -14.34
N ALA A 11 26.74 -8.34 -15.01
CA ALA A 11 26.58 -7.00 -14.46
C ALA A 11 25.12 -6.64 -14.20
N ALA A 12 24.20 -7.00 -15.10
CA ALA A 12 22.77 -6.76 -14.92
C ALA A 12 22.20 -7.51 -13.71
N VAL A 13 22.60 -8.78 -13.53
CA VAL A 13 22.19 -9.59 -12.37
C VAL A 13 22.74 -8.99 -11.07
N ALA A 14 24.00 -8.57 -11.06
CA ALA A 14 24.61 -7.91 -9.89
C ALA A 14 23.89 -6.59 -9.53
N GLU A 15 23.57 -5.75 -10.52
CA GLU A 15 22.77 -4.53 -10.30
C GLU A 15 21.42 -4.83 -9.67
N ILE A 16 20.67 -5.80 -10.22
CA ILE A 16 19.36 -6.21 -9.68
C ILE A 16 19.51 -6.72 -8.25
N ALA A 17 20.51 -7.54 -7.95
CA ALA A 17 20.76 -8.06 -6.62
C ALA A 17 21.04 -6.94 -5.61
N ILE A 18 21.91 -5.98 -5.96
CA ILE A 18 22.23 -4.83 -5.10
C ILE A 18 20.99 -3.96 -4.88
N MET A 19 20.22 -3.66 -5.93
CA MET A 19 18.98 -2.88 -5.81
C MET A 19 17.94 -3.60 -4.95
N ALA A 20 17.80 -4.93 -5.11
CA ALA A 20 16.90 -5.72 -4.26
C ALA A 20 17.33 -5.68 -2.78
N VAL A 21 18.62 -5.70 -2.47
CA VAL A 21 19.14 -5.52 -1.11
C VAL A 21 18.83 -4.12 -0.57
N ILE A 22 18.98 -3.07 -1.38
CA ILE A 22 18.61 -1.68 -0.99
C ILE A 22 17.12 -1.62 -0.64
N PHE A 23 16.26 -2.22 -1.44
CA PHE A 23 14.81 -2.25 -1.18
C PHE A 23 14.47 -3.14 0.02
N ALA A 24 15.14 -4.29 0.16
CA ALA A 24 15.00 -5.13 1.35
C ALA A 24 15.40 -4.38 2.63
N ALA A 25 16.48 -3.59 2.60
CA ALA A 25 16.89 -2.80 3.76
C ALA A 25 15.77 -1.88 4.26
N ALA A 26 15.03 -1.25 3.35
CA ALA A 26 13.90 -0.39 3.71
C ALA A 26 12.61 -1.16 4.09
N GLY A 27 12.40 -2.35 3.50
CA GLY A 27 11.14 -3.09 3.58
C GLY A 27 11.11 -4.28 4.55
N ALA A 28 12.25 -4.71 5.11
CA ALA A 28 12.34 -5.93 5.90
C ALA A 28 11.92 -5.75 7.37
N TRP A 29 10.71 -5.25 7.60
CA TRP A 29 10.08 -5.21 8.92
C TRP A 29 9.59 -6.60 9.34
N PRO A 30 9.39 -6.88 10.65
CA PRO A 30 8.71 -8.10 11.07
C PRO A 30 7.35 -8.26 10.39
N ALA A 31 6.95 -9.49 10.07
CA ALA A 31 5.64 -9.77 9.50
C ALA A 31 4.54 -9.85 10.60
N PRO A 32 3.31 -9.40 10.31
CA PRO A 32 2.87 -8.80 9.06
C PRO A 32 3.15 -7.29 8.97
N ASP A 33 3.40 -6.80 7.74
CA ASP A 33 3.39 -5.37 7.46
C ASP A 33 1.94 -4.83 7.40
N ILE A 34 1.77 -3.50 7.38
CA ILE A 34 0.48 -2.81 7.53
C ILE A 34 -0.64 -3.36 6.64
N ASN A 35 -0.36 -3.60 5.36
CA ASN A 35 -1.36 -4.09 4.41
C ASN A 35 -1.24 -5.59 4.15
N GLU A 36 -0.14 -6.20 4.53
CA GLU A 36 0.15 -7.60 4.29
C GLU A 36 -0.87 -8.52 4.96
N ALA A 37 -1.29 -8.16 6.19
CA ALA A 37 -2.37 -8.84 6.88
C ALA A 37 -3.70 -8.82 6.10
N VAL A 38 -3.97 -7.75 5.35
CA VAL A 38 -5.15 -7.61 4.50
C VAL A 38 -5.02 -8.46 3.23
N TYR A 39 -3.92 -8.28 2.49
CA TYR A 39 -3.74 -8.92 1.18
C TYR A 39 -3.57 -10.44 1.26
N LEU A 40 -2.76 -10.94 2.19
CA LEU A 40 -2.49 -12.37 2.27
C LEU A 40 -3.60 -13.16 2.97
N THR A 41 -4.35 -12.57 3.90
CA THR A 41 -5.56 -13.23 4.44
C THR A 41 -6.63 -13.38 3.37
N LYS A 42 -6.91 -12.34 2.57
CA LYS A 42 -7.82 -12.46 1.41
C LYS A 42 -7.31 -13.42 0.35
N ALA A 43 -6.00 -13.44 0.06
CA ALA A 43 -5.41 -14.39 -0.87
C ALA A 43 -5.58 -15.84 -0.37
N ARG A 44 -5.37 -16.09 0.92
CA ARG A 44 -5.59 -17.40 1.53
C ARG A 44 -7.05 -17.83 1.45
N HIS A 45 -7.96 -16.95 1.87
CA HIS A 45 -9.40 -17.21 1.78
C HIS A 45 -9.88 -17.45 0.34
N HIS A 46 -9.32 -16.71 -0.64
CA HIS A 46 -9.60 -16.92 -2.05
C HIS A 46 -9.19 -18.32 -2.54
N ALA A 47 -8.07 -18.87 -2.06
CA ALA A 47 -7.59 -20.21 -2.41
C ALA A 47 -8.24 -21.32 -1.56
N ASP A 48 -8.62 -21.02 -0.33
CA ASP A 48 -9.30 -21.91 0.61
C ASP A 48 -10.46 -21.15 1.29
N PRO A 49 -11.65 -21.13 0.71
CA PRO A 49 -12.82 -20.44 1.28
C PRO A 49 -13.28 -21.00 2.63
N SER A 50 -12.85 -22.20 3.03
CA SER A 50 -13.16 -22.74 4.35
C SER A 50 -12.37 -22.07 5.46
N TRP A 51 -11.19 -21.50 5.15
CA TRP A 51 -10.39 -20.75 6.10
C TRP A 51 -10.97 -19.36 6.33
N GLY A 52 -11.38 -19.09 7.56
CA GLY A 52 -12.04 -17.83 7.93
C GLY A 52 -13.45 -17.69 7.33
N ALA A 53 -14.11 -18.81 7.02
CA ALA A 53 -15.48 -18.79 6.47
C ALA A 53 -16.44 -18.02 7.38
N GLY A 54 -17.27 -17.15 6.80
CA GLY A 54 -18.19 -16.28 7.53
C GLY A 54 -17.52 -15.02 8.14
N ASP A 55 -16.22 -14.79 7.89
CA ASP A 55 -15.59 -13.52 8.26
C ASP A 55 -16.10 -12.39 7.36
N PHE A 56 -16.63 -11.35 7.98
CA PHE A 56 -17.25 -10.25 7.23
C PHE A 56 -16.33 -9.64 6.18
N PHE A 57 -15.08 -9.36 6.54
CA PHE A 57 -14.15 -8.70 5.62
C PHE A 57 -13.66 -9.66 4.51
N LEU A 58 -13.34 -10.90 4.85
CA LEU A 58 -12.80 -11.85 3.88
C LEU A 58 -13.79 -12.17 2.75
N GLU A 59 -15.09 -12.20 3.03
CA GLU A 59 -16.13 -12.51 2.06
C GLU A 59 -16.54 -11.31 1.19
N THR A 60 -16.06 -10.09 1.48
CA THR A 60 -16.40 -8.91 0.68
C THR A 60 -15.68 -8.90 -0.67
N PRO A 61 -16.33 -8.41 -1.75
CA PRO A 61 -15.71 -8.24 -3.06
C PRO A 61 -14.48 -7.33 -3.04
N ASP A 62 -13.52 -7.63 -3.93
CA ASP A 62 -12.25 -6.92 -4.03
C ASP A 62 -11.75 -6.84 -5.48
N ALA A 63 -10.96 -5.83 -5.82
CA ALA A 63 -10.44 -5.60 -7.17
C ALA A 63 -9.05 -6.23 -7.44
N HIS A 64 -8.46 -6.94 -6.46
CA HIS A 64 -7.10 -7.46 -6.56
C HIS A 64 -7.02 -8.95 -6.94
N GLY A 65 -7.98 -9.44 -7.73
CA GLY A 65 -8.11 -10.86 -8.09
C GLY A 65 -6.84 -11.48 -8.67
N VAL A 66 -6.08 -10.74 -9.50
CA VAL A 66 -4.80 -11.23 -10.04
C VAL A 66 -3.79 -11.54 -8.92
N PHE A 67 -3.70 -10.67 -7.93
CA PHE A 67 -2.83 -10.92 -6.77
C PHE A 67 -3.28 -12.15 -5.98
N TYR A 68 -4.58 -12.31 -5.77
CA TYR A 68 -5.12 -13.46 -5.01
C TYR A 68 -4.91 -14.80 -5.74
N VAL A 69 -5.06 -14.82 -7.06
CA VAL A 69 -4.77 -16.01 -7.86
C VAL A 69 -3.29 -16.39 -7.79
N LEU A 70 -2.38 -15.40 -7.81
CA LEU A 70 -0.93 -15.65 -7.78
C LEU A 70 -0.42 -16.07 -6.40
N PHE A 71 -0.89 -15.41 -5.34
CA PHE A 71 -0.38 -15.61 -3.98
C PHE A 71 -1.28 -16.48 -3.09
N GLY A 72 -2.51 -16.76 -3.51
CA GLY A 72 -3.43 -17.62 -2.79
C GLY A 72 -2.89 -19.02 -2.52
N PRO A 73 -2.39 -19.75 -3.53
CA PRO A 73 -1.80 -21.08 -3.32
C PRO A 73 -0.63 -21.06 -2.33
N LEU A 74 0.20 -20.01 -2.37
CA LEU A 74 1.30 -19.82 -1.43
C LEU A 74 0.78 -19.58 -0.01
N ALA A 75 -0.20 -18.69 0.15
CA ALA A 75 -0.79 -18.34 1.44
C ALA A 75 -1.60 -19.49 2.06
N ALA A 76 -2.20 -20.37 1.25
CA ALA A 76 -2.93 -21.56 1.73
C ALA A 76 -1.99 -22.73 2.05
N GLY A 77 -0.88 -22.87 1.30
CA GLY A 77 0.03 -24.02 1.40
C GLY A 77 1.04 -23.94 2.55
N MET A 78 1.20 -22.78 3.21
CA MET A 78 2.17 -22.59 4.29
C MET A 78 1.71 -21.55 5.31
N PRO A 79 2.41 -21.41 6.46
CA PRO A 79 2.16 -20.32 7.41
C PRO A 79 2.25 -18.95 6.73
N LEU A 80 1.29 -18.05 7.02
CA LEU A 80 1.21 -16.73 6.38
C LEU A 80 2.49 -15.91 6.53
N GLU A 81 3.22 -16.05 7.62
CA GLU A 81 4.49 -15.38 7.83
C GLU A 81 5.55 -15.82 6.79
N GLN A 82 5.64 -17.12 6.52
CA GLN A 82 6.55 -17.63 5.49
C GLN A 82 6.13 -17.17 4.08
N ALA A 83 4.82 -17.23 3.79
CA ALA A 83 4.27 -16.71 2.54
C ALA A 83 4.57 -15.21 2.36
N ALA A 84 4.49 -14.42 3.44
CA ALA A 84 4.85 -13.02 3.46
C ALA A 84 6.31 -12.80 3.07
N TRP A 85 7.24 -13.50 3.70
CA TRP A 85 8.67 -13.36 3.41
C TRP A 85 9.02 -13.76 1.98
N ILE A 86 8.47 -14.86 1.46
CA ILE A 86 8.64 -15.25 0.06
C ILE A 86 8.09 -14.16 -0.87
N GLY A 87 6.87 -13.69 -0.61
CA GLY A 87 6.24 -12.66 -1.40
C GLY A 87 7.00 -11.33 -1.40
N ARG A 88 7.58 -10.93 -0.27
CA ARG A 88 8.44 -9.75 -0.14
C ARG A 88 9.71 -9.87 -1.00
N VAL A 89 10.43 -10.99 -0.89
CA VAL A 89 11.64 -11.22 -1.69
C VAL A 89 11.32 -11.15 -3.19
N LEU A 90 10.23 -11.79 -3.62
CA LEU A 90 9.74 -11.71 -5.00
C LEU A 90 9.38 -10.26 -5.38
N GLY A 91 8.72 -9.52 -4.49
CA GLY A 91 8.37 -8.12 -4.69
C GLY A 91 9.58 -7.21 -4.82
N TRP A 92 10.59 -7.34 -3.95
CA TRP A 92 11.83 -6.55 -4.03
C TRP A 92 12.65 -6.86 -5.27
N ILE A 93 12.72 -8.12 -5.68
CA ILE A 93 13.36 -8.52 -6.94
C ILE A 93 12.60 -7.93 -8.14
N ALA A 94 11.27 -8.07 -8.18
CA ALA A 94 10.44 -7.50 -9.24
C ALA A 94 10.62 -5.98 -9.33
N LEU A 95 10.59 -5.29 -8.17
CA LEU A 95 10.81 -3.84 -8.09
C LEU A 95 12.21 -3.45 -8.58
N ALA A 96 13.26 -4.21 -8.22
CA ALA A 96 14.62 -3.99 -8.69
C ALA A 96 14.75 -4.17 -10.21
N ILE A 97 14.09 -5.18 -10.78
CA ILE A 97 14.02 -5.39 -12.23
C ILE A 97 13.32 -4.21 -12.90
N GLY A 98 12.14 -3.82 -12.43
CA GLY A 98 11.36 -2.71 -12.96
C GLY A 98 12.11 -1.39 -12.85
N PHE A 99 12.73 -1.10 -11.70
CA PHE A 99 13.54 0.09 -11.46
C PHE A 99 14.75 0.14 -12.41
N ARG A 100 15.52 -0.96 -12.46
CA ARG A 100 16.66 -1.05 -13.39
C ARG A 100 16.24 -0.80 -14.83
N HIS A 101 15.12 -1.38 -15.24
CA HIS A 101 14.58 -1.17 -16.58
C HIS A 101 14.20 0.29 -16.82
N GLY A 102 13.56 0.93 -15.84
CA GLY A 102 13.18 2.34 -15.86
C GLY A 102 14.36 3.31 -15.98
N VAL A 103 15.46 3.01 -15.25
CA VAL A 103 16.61 3.92 -15.18
C VAL A 103 17.60 3.73 -16.33
N THR A 104 17.70 2.53 -16.92
CA THR A 104 18.71 2.17 -17.92
C THR A 104 18.77 3.09 -19.16
N PRO A 105 17.65 3.60 -19.72
CA PRO A 105 17.70 4.54 -20.84
C PRO A 105 18.26 5.92 -20.50
N LEU A 106 18.36 6.24 -19.20
CA LEU A 106 18.63 7.59 -18.69
C LEU A 106 20.01 7.69 -17.99
N VAL A 107 20.46 6.62 -17.35
CA VAL A 107 21.70 6.56 -16.56
C VAL A 107 22.59 5.47 -17.10
N GLN A 108 23.84 5.82 -17.46
CA GLN A 108 24.71 4.95 -18.25
C GLN A 108 25.52 3.96 -17.39
N SER A 109 26.02 4.40 -16.23
CA SER A 109 26.91 3.57 -15.43
C SER A 109 26.15 2.69 -14.44
N THR A 110 26.72 1.54 -14.11
CA THR A 110 26.24 0.68 -13.02
C THR A 110 26.18 1.41 -11.69
N TRP A 111 27.22 2.22 -11.37
CA TRP A 111 27.27 3.02 -10.16
C TRP A 111 26.08 3.99 -10.09
N GLY A 112 25.83 4.76 -11.15
CA GLY A 112 24.74 5.73 -11.20
C GLY A 112 23.36 5.08 -11.05
N ARG A 113 23.14 3.92 -11.69
CA ARG A 113 21.86 3.19 -11.55
C ARG A 113 21.63 2.67 -10.13
N VAL A 114 22.68 2.17 -9.46
CA VAL A 114 22.60 1.72 -8.05
C VAL A 114 22.38 2.91 -7.11
N VAL A 115 23.11 4.02 -7.32
CA VAL A 115 22.90 5.27 -6.55
C VAL A 115 21.48 5.79 -6.74
N ALA A 116 20.97 5.79 -7.97
CA ALA A 116 19.57 6.18 -8.23
C ALA A 116 18.58 5.32 -7.41
N ALA A 117 18.81 4.00 -7.30
CA ALA A 117 17.95 3.13 -6.50
C ALA A 117 17.98 3.49 -5.00
N ALA A 118 19.16 3.78 -4.46
CA ALA A 118 19.31 4.18 -3.06
C ALA A 118 18.68 5.56 -2.79
N VAL A 119 18.90 6.53 -3.68
CA VAL A 119 18.25 7.86 -3.60
C VAL A 119 16.72 7.73 -3.73
N PHE A 120 16.23 6.89 -4.63
CA PHE A 120 14.81 6.63 -4.78
C PHE A 120 14.19 6.04 -3.50
N SER A 121 14.85 5.03 -2.91
CA SER A 121 14.41 4.44 -1.64
C SER A 121 14.36 5.48 -0.52
N ALA A 122 15.37 6.35 -0.41
CA ALA A 122 15.40 7.44 0.56
C ALA A 122 14.30 8.48 0.28
N ALA A 123 14.16 8.91 -0.97
CA ALA A 123 13.16 9.90 -1.37
C ALA A 123 11.72 9.44 -1.10
N LEU A 124 11.39 8.17 -1.39
CA LEU A 124 10.07 7.60 -1.10
C LEU A 124 9.69 7.72 0.38
N ARG A 125 10.64 7.57 1.30
CA ARG A 125 10.35 7.67 2.74
C ARG A 125 10.07 9.10 3.22
N HIS A 126 10.52 10.10 2.47
CA HIS A 126 10.52 11.48 2.94
C HIS A 126 9.69 12.44 2.11
N THR A 127 9.32 12.09 0.88
CA THR A 127 8.71 13.02 -0.08
C THR A 127 7.35 12.59 -0.62
N THR A 128 6.76 11.49 -0.13
CA THR A 128 5.39 11.09 -0.50
C THR A 128 4.39 11.97 0.24
N MET A 129 3.61 12.79 -0.48
CA MET A 129 2.65 13.73 0.15
C MET A 129 1.34 13.04 0.56
N ALA A 130 0.89 12.06 -0.22
CA ALA A 130 -0.33 11.29 0.01
C ALA A 130 -0.06 9.89 0.58
N GLY A 131 1.17 9.63 1.07
CA GLY A 131 1.53 8.45 1.81
C GLY A 131 1.55 7.15 1.01
N GLU A 132 1.98 7.19 -0.27
CA GLU A 132 2.06 5.97 -1.07
C GLU A 132 3.23 5.07 -0.62
N TRP A 133 2.94 3.77 -0.53
CA TRP A 133 3.92 2.73 -0.21
C TRP A 133 4.34 1.97 -1.45
N VAL A 134 5.63 1.87 -1.71
CA VAL A 134 6.21 1.10 -2.82
C VAL A 134 7.07 -0.05 -2.31
N ILE A 135 7.86 0.22 -1.28
CA ILE A 135 8.77 -0.74 -0.67
C ILE A 135 8.19 -1.19 0.66
N GLY A 136 7.84 -2.45 0.81
CA GLY A 136 7.22 -2.95 2.04
C GLY A 136 6.88 -4.42 1.97
N GLY A 137 5.73 -4.80 2.52
CA GLY A 137 5.19 -6.14 2.58
C GLY A 137 4.76 -6.73 1.23
N CYS A 138 4.29 -7.97 1.25
CA CYS A 138 3.73 -8.63 0.08
C CYS A 138 2.33 -8.06 -0.23
N GLU A 139 2.27 -7.15 -1.20
CA GLU A 139 1.07 -6.41 -1.59
C GLU A 139 0.95 -6.29 -3.10
N ALA A 140 -0.26 -6.25 -3.64
CA ALA A 140 -0.52 -6.12 -5.08
C ALA A 140 0.20 -4.90 -5.70
N LYS A 141 0.22 -3.77 -4.98
CA LYS A 141 0.80 -2.52 -5.50
C LYS A 141 2.32 -2.57 -5.68
N VAL A 142 3.07 -3.40 -4.93
CA VAL A 142 4.53 -3.54 -5.12
C VAL A 142 4.83 -4.08 -6.51
N PHE A 143 4.09 -5.13 -6.93
CA PHE A 143 4.22 -5.73 -8.27
C PHE A 143 3.73 -4.79 -9.36
N ALA A 144 2.64 -4.05 -9.11
CA ALA A 144 2.16 -3.03 -10.04
C ALA A 144 3.20 -1.91 -10.24
N TRP A 145 3.86 -1.43 -9.18
CA TRP A 145 4.91 -0.42 -9.27
C TRP A 145 6.15 -0.93 -10.01
N ALA A 146 6.51 -2.20 -9.85
CA ALA A 146 7.59 -2.80 -10.65
C ALA A 146 7.29 -2.69 -12.16
N LEU A 147 6.05 -3.00 -12.55
CA LEU A 147 5.59 -2.87 -13.93
C LEU A 147 5.49 -1.40 -14.38
N VAL A 148 5.02 -0.49 -13.55
CA VAL A 148 4.97 0.95 -13.86
C VAL A 148 6.37 1.50 -14.12
N LEU A 149 7.35 1.18 -13.29
CA LEU A 149 8.74 1.61 -13.50
C LEU A 149 9.32 1.02 -14.79
N ALA A 150 8.99 -0.23 -15.13
CA ALA A 150 9.35 -0.81 -16.41
C ALA A 150 8.67 -0.07 -17.59
N ALA A 151 7.40 0.32 -17.46
CA ALA A 151 6.69 1.10 -18.47
C ALA A 151 7.31 2.50 -18.67
N VAL A 152 7.81 3.15 -17.62
CA VAL A 152 8.61 4.39 -17.73
C VAL A 152 9.85 4.15 -18.58
N GLY A 153 10.58 3.04 -18.37
CA GLY A 153 11.76 2.69 -19.17
C GLY A 153 11.43 2.45 -20.65
N GLU A 154 10.36 1.73 -20.93
CA GLU A 154 9.86 1.50 -22.30
C GLU A 154 9.47 2.81 -22.98
N THR A 155 8.77 3.68 -22.25
CA THR A 155 8.37 5.02 -22.71
C THR A 155 9.61 5.87 -23.01
N ALA A 156 10.58 5.92 -22.09
CA ALA A 156 11.86 6.63 -22.29
C ALA A 156 12.61 6.11 -23.52
N ALA A 157 12.65 4.80 -23.71
CA ALA A 157 13.28 4.18 -24.89
C ALA A 157 12.50 4.41 -26.20
N GLY A 158 11.30 4.99 -26.15
CA GLY A 158 10.44 5.21 -27.32
C GLY A 158 9.68 3.97 -27.79
N ARG A 159 9.64 2.93 -26.99
CA ARG A 159 8.89 1.69 -27.27
C ARG A 159 7.48 1.76 -26.64
N PHE A 160 6.71 2.76 -27.08
CA PHE A 160 5.41 3.08 -26.49
C PHE A 160 4.40 1.93 -26.49
N ALA A 161 4.41 1.11 -27.56
CA ALA A 161 3.53 -0.07 -27.66
C ALA A 161 3.79 -1.06 -26.52
N ILE A 162 5.07 -1.32 -26.20
CA ILE A 162 5.45 -2.18 -25.07
C ILE A 162 5.15 -1.49 -23.75
N GLY A 163 5.47 -0.20 -23.62
CA GLY A 163 5.13 0.61 -22.44
C GLY A 163 3.65 0.55 -22.09
N TRP A 164 2.79 0.64 -23.11
CA TRP A 164 1.35 0.52 -22.98
C TRP A 164 0.90 -0.87 -22.51
N LEU A 165 1.45 -1.96 -23.10
CA LEU A 165 1.16 -3.33 -22.67
C LEU A 165 1.57 -3.55 -21.21
N VAL A 166 2.76 -3.07 -20.82
CA VAL A 166 3.29 -3.23 -19.45
C VAL A 166 2.46 -2.41 -18.46
N ALA A 167 2.02 -1.20 -18.82
CA ALA A 167 1.11 -0.40 -17.98
C ALA A 167 -0.29 -1.06 -17.89
N GLY A 168 -0.76 -1.72 -18.95
CA GLY A 168 -1.97 -2.55 -18.94
C GLY A 168 -1.85 -3.72 -17.97
N ALA A 169 -0.71 -4.41 -17.96
CA ALA A 169 -0.42 -5.48 -16.99
C ALA A 169 -0.36 -4.93 -15.54
N ALA A 170 0.22 -3.75 -15.33
CA ALA A 170 0.19 -3.08 -14.03
C ALA A 170 -1.25 -2.81 -13.57
N THR A 171 -2.13 -2.41 -14.51
CA THR A 171 -3.56 -2.16 -14.26
C THR A 171 -4.30 -3.45 -13.89
N ALA A 172 -3.95 -4.59 -14.50
CA ALA A 172 -4.51 -5.90 -14.13
C ALA A 172 -4.20 -6.25 -12.68
N VAL A 173 -2.98 -5.96 -12.21
CA VAL A 173 -2.53 -6.27 -10.84
C VAL A 173 -3.11 -5.27 -9.83
N HIS A 174 -3.11 -3.97 -10.17
CA HIS A 174 -3.62 -2.90 -9.31
C HIS A 174 -4.26 -1.79 -10.15
N PRO A 175 -5.60 -1.74 -10.27
CA PRO A 175 -6.31 -0.89 -11.22
C PRO A 175 -5.94 0.59 -11.16
N ILE A 176 -5.84 1.16 -9.96
CA ILE A 176 -5.55 2.59 -9.77
C ILE A 176 -4.11 2.93 -10.17
N VAL A 177 -3.13 2.18 -9.69
CA VAL A 177 -1.70 2.42 -9.97
C VAL A 177 -1.41 2.29 -11.47
N GLY A 178 -1.84 1.18 -12.06
CA GLY A 178 -1.63 0.93 -13.49
C GLY A 178 -2.46 1.86 -14.37
N GLY A 179 -3.71 2.14 -13.99
CA GLY A 179 -4.59 3.04 -14.77
C GLY A 179 -4.00 4.44 -14.92
N TRP A 180 -3.51 5.05 -13.85
CA TRP A 180 -2.82 6.34 -13.94
C TRP A 180 -1.51 6.24 -14.73
N ALA A 181 -0.78 5.13 -14.65
CA ALA A 181 0.40 4.91 -15.48
C ALA A 181 0.05 4.82 -16.97
N MET A 182 -1.06 4.17 -17.34
CA MET A 182 -1.54 4.18 -18.74
C MET A 182 -1.83 5.60 -19.24
N VAL A 183 -2.49 6.43 -18.44
CA VAL A 183 -2.73 7.84 -18.76
C VAL A 183 -1.41 8.57 -19.00
N ALA A 184 -0.40 8.37 -18.15
CA ALA A 184 0.91 8.99 -18.28
C ALA A 184 1.70 8.48 -19.49
N VAL A 185 1.64 7.17 -19.82
CA VAL A 185 2.22 6.62 -21.08
C VAL A 185 1.56 7.27 -22.29
N ALA A 186 0.23 7.37 -22.31
CA ALA A 186 -0.50 8.00 -23.42
C ALA A 186 -0.12 9.47 -23.58
N ALA A 187 -0.05 10.22 -22.49
CA ALA A 187 0.37 11.64 -22.51
C ALA A 187 1.79 11.80 -23.04
N ALA A 188 2.75 11.00 -22.58
CA ALA A 188 4.13 11.00 -23.06
C ALA A 188 4.23 10.60 -24.54
N TRP A 189 3.41 9.65 -24.98
CA TRP A 189 3.32 9.26 -26.39
C TRP A 189 2.83 10.40 -27.28
N ILE A 190 1.74 11.06 -26.88
CA ILE A 190 1.20 12.23 -27.59
C ILE A 190 2.22 13.37 -27.65
N ALA A 191 2.89 13.69 -26.53
CA ALA A 191 3.89 14.74 -26.43
C ALA A 191 5.13 14.49 -27.31
N SER A 192 5.44 13.22 -27.61
CA SER A 192 6.62 12.83 -28.40
C SER A 192 6.51 13.02 -29.91
N GLY A 193 5.47 13.68 -30.42
CA GLY A 193 5.41 14.11 -31.82
C GLY A 193 4.31 13.50 -32.69
N GLY A 194 3.21 13.13 -32.12
CA GLY A 194 1.90 12.92 -32.72
C GLY A 194 1.84 11.99 -33.96
N ALA A 195 1.94 12.54 -35.14
CA ALA A 195 1.64 11.80 -36.38
C ALA A 195 2.66 10.72 -36.75
N ALA A 196 3.94 10.90 -36.38
CA ALA A 196 5.02 9.93 -36.70
C ALA A 196 5.04 8.73 -35.73
N THR A 197 4.49 8.89 -34.53
CA THR A 197 4.49 7.85 -33.48
C THR A 197 3.12 7.19 -33.29
N ARG A 198 2.10 7.58 -34.09
CA ARG A 198 0.77 6.95 -34.01
C ARG A 198 0.84 5.47 -34.38
N PRO A 199 0.09 4.60 -33.68
CA PRO A 199 -0.02 3.20 -34.04
C PRO A 199 -0.72 3.07 -35.40
N ARG A 200 0.04 2.83 -36.45
CA ARG A 200 -0.45 2.68 -37.85
C ARG A 200 -0.24 1.27 -38.37
N ASP A 201 0.67 0.53 -37.77
CA ASP A 201 0.94 -0.84 -38.12
C ASP A 201 0.14 -1.80 -37.22
N ALA A 202 -0.11 -2.99 -37.73
CA ALA A 202 -0.91 -4.01 -37.04
C ALA A 202 -0.34 -4.39 -35.66
N VAL A 203 0.98 -4.33 -35.49
CA VAL A 203 1.66 -4.68 -34.23
C VAL A 203 1.37 -3.63 -33.17
N SER A 204 1.50 -2.34 -33.52
CA SER A 204 1.20 -1.25 -32.59
C SER A 204 -0.29 -1.19 -32.22
N ILE A 205 -1.19 -1.43 -33.18
CA ILE A 205 -2.64 -1.51 -32.92
C ILE A 205 -2.94 -2.71 -32.02
N GLY A 206 -2.35 -3.87 -32.33
CA GLY A 206 -2.47 -5.08 -31.49
C GLY A 206 -1.98 -4.85 -30.06
N ALA A 207 -0.89 -4.11 -29.88
CA ALA A 207 -0.38 -3.76 -28.54
C ALA A 207 -1.34 -2.83 -27.77
N VAL A 208 -1.97 -1.85 -28.47
CA VAL A 208 -2.97 -0.98 -27.83
C VAL A 208 -4.17 -1.79 -27.36
N ILE A 209 -4.70 -2.66 -28.21
CA ILE A 209 -5.83 -3.57 -27.85
C ILE A 209 -5.42 -4.50 -26.70
N GLY A 210 -4.24 -5.11 -26.81
CA GLY A 210 -3.72 -6.01 -25.77
C GLY A 210 -3.55 -5.33 -24.42
N GLY A 211 -3.04 -4.10 -24.39
CA GLY A 211 -2.93 -3.32 -23.14
C GLY A 211 -4.28 -2.97 -22.53
N ILE A 212 -5.29 -2.64 -23.35
CA ILE A 212 -6.68 -2.44 -22.88
C ILE A 212 -7.26 -3.75 -22.35
N ALA A 213 -7.05 -4.86 -23.04
CA ALA A 213 -7.53 -6.18 -22.61
C ALA A 213 -6.90 -6.61 -21.29
N LEU A 214 -5.59 -6.38 -21.11
CA LEU A 214 -4.91 -6.61 -19.82
C LEU A 214 -5.48 -5.72 -18.74
N ALA A 215 -5.65 -4.42 -18.99
CA ALA A 215 -6.23 -3.48 -18.05
C ALA A 215 -7.65 -3.88 -17.63
N ALA A 216 -8.45 -4.40 -18.54
CA ALA A 216 -9.82 -4.84 -18.27
C ALA A 216 -9.88 -5.94 -17.19
N ILE A 217 -8.84 -6.78 -17.05
CA ILE A 217 -8.77 -7.82 -15.99
C ILE A 217 -8.87 -7.20 -14.59
N GLY A 218 -8.28 -6.03 -14.37
CA GLY A 218 -8.38 -5.32 -13.08
C GLY A 218 -9.53 -4.32 -13.04
N VAL A 219 -9.77 -3.58 -14.14
CA VAL A 219 -10.77 -2.50 -14.18
C VAL A 219 -12.19 -3.03 -14.09
N VAL A 220 -12.53 -4.14 -14.77
CA VAL A 220 -13.89 -4.69 -14.76
C VAL A 220 -14.33 -5.11 -13.36
N PRO A 221 -13.55 -5.88 -12.57
CA PRO A 221 -13.89 -6.14 -11.16
C PRO A 221 -13.98 -4.85 -10.32
N ALA A 222 -13.08 -3.88 -10.54
CA ALA A 222 -13.09 -2.62 -9.79
C ALA A 222 -14.36 -1.79 -10.06
N LEU A 223 -14.86 -1.77 -11.29
CA LEU A 223 -16.16 -1.14 -11.62
C LEU A 223 -17.33 -1.93 -11.00
N GLY A 224 -17.20 -3.25 -10.89
CA GLY A 224 -18.17 -4.14 -10.24
C GLY A 224 -18.38 -3.84 -8.76
N LEU A 225 -17.42 -3.23 -8.05
CA LEU A 225 -17.52 -2.89 -6.63
C LEU A 225 -18.67 -1.90 -6.29
N SER A 226 -19.20 -1.20 -7.27
CA SER A 226 -20.37 -0.35 -7.11
C SER A 226 -21.62 -0.92 -7.78
N ALA A 227 -21.54 -2.12 -8.35
CA ALA A 227 -22.66 -2.75 -9.03
C ALA A 227 -23.77 -3.12 -8.03
N GLY A 228 -25.02 -2.88 -8.41
CA GLY A 228 -26.18 -3.17 -7.58
C GLY A 228 -26.37 -2.25 -6.37
N ALA A 229 -25.44 -1.33 -6.07
CA ALA A 229 -25.64 -0.33 -5.03
C ALA A 229 -26.53 0.81 -5.54
N THR A 230 -27.40 1.34 -4.67
CA THR A 230 -28.20 2.53 -4.95
C THR A 230 -27.34 3.79 -5.05
N ALA A 231 -27.88 4.88 -5.57
CA ALA A 231 -27.19 6.16 -5.61
C ALA A 231 -26.83 6.66 -4.19
N ALA A 232 -27.71 6.45 -3.23
CA ALA A 232 -27.50 6.83 -1.82
C ALA A 232 -26.36 6.00 -1.19
N GLU A 233 -26.37 4.67 -1.38
CA GLU A 233 -25.27 3.80 -0.89
C GLU A 233 -23.93 4.18 -1.49
N ARG A 234 -23.88 4.47 -2.81
CA ARG A 234 -22.63 4.95 -3.47
C ARG A 234 -22.16 6.28 -2.91
N ALA A 235 -23.05 7.23 -2.69
CA ALA A 235 -22.71 8.52 -2.10
C ALA A 235 -22.17 8.36 -0.67
N ALA A 236 -22.86 7.56 0.17
CA ALA A 236 -22.41 7.23 1.53
C ALA A 236 -21.05 6.51 1.53
N ALA A 237 -20.88 5.51 0.67
CA ALA A 237 -19.62 4.79 0.55
C ALA A 237 -18.45 5.71 0.12
N ASN A 238 -18.69 6.65 -0.80
CA ASN A 238 -17.67 7.63 -1.19
C ASN A 238 -17.29 8.54 -0.01
N GLN A 239 -18.28 9.02 0.75
CA GLN A 239 -18.04 9.82 1.95
C GLN A 239 -17.21 9.05 2.98
N ILE A 240 -17.63 7.82 3.31
CA ILE A 240 -16.92 6.95 4.25
C ILE A 240 -15.48 6.71 3.79
N TYR A 241 -15.29 6.36 2.51
CA TYR A 241 -13.97 6.02 1.98
C TYR A 241 -13.02 7.20 1.95
N VAL A 242 -13.48 8.35 1.44
CA VAL A 242 -12.66 9.53 1.19
C VAL A 242 -12.45 10.35 2.46
N VAL A 243 -13.52 10.57 3.23
CA VAL A 243 -13.49 11.50 4.37
C VAL A 243 -13.21 10.79 5.68
N ASP A 244 -13.92 9.69 5.96
CA ASP A 244 -13.82 9.02 7.26
C ASP A 244 -12.57 8.11 7.32
N ARG A 245 -12.30 7.35 6.25
CA ARG A 245 -11.31 6.27 6.31
C ARG A 245 -9.94 6.63 5.78
N LEU A 246 -9.85 7.33 4.64
CA LEU A 246 -8.61 7.57 3.91
C LEU A 246 -8.35 9.05 3.55
N PRO A 247 -8.73 10.04 4.39
CA PRO A 247 -8.51 11.44 4.07
C PRO A 247 -7.03 11.77 3.82
N HIS A 248 -6.13 11.15 4.57
CA HIS A 248 -4.69 11.31 4.45
C HIS A 248 -4.07 10.80 3.12
N HIS A 249 -4.87 10.10 2.30
CA HIS A 249 -4.47 9.67 0.96
C HIS A 249 -5.22 10.40 -0.17
N LEU A 250 -6.39 10.96 0.14
CA LEU A 250 -7.37 11.38 -0.87
C LEU A 250 -7.72 12.87 -0.81
N LEU A 251 -7.67 13.47 0.39
CA LEU A 251 -8.02 14.88 0.61
C LEU A 251 -6.75 15.71 0.83
N PRO A 252 -6.39 16.62 -0.09
CA PRO A 252 -5.20 17.46 0.06
C PRO A 252 -5.17 18.27 1.36
N GLY A 253 -6.33 18.73 1.84
CA GLY A 253 -6.44 19.42 3.12
C GLY A 253 -6.11 18.58 4.36
N SER A 254 -6.03 17.25 4.21
CA SER A 254 -5.65 16.32 5.28
C SER A 254 -4.21 15.79 5.13
N PHE A 255 -3.48 16.23 4.11
CA PHE A 255 -2.08 15.84 3.96
C PHE A 255 -1.22 16.56 4.99
N ALA A 256 -0.22 15.86 5.52
CA ALA A 256 0.72 16.46 6.46
C ALA A 256 1.55 17.56 5.76
N GLU A 257 1.43 18.81 6.21
CA GLU A 257 2.13 19.96 5.61
C GLU A 257 3.64 19.73 5.36
N PRO A 258 4.41 19.11 6.29
CA PRO A 258 5.81 18.85 6.05
C PRO A 258 6.06 17.87 4.88
N LEU A 259 5.15 16.91 4.64
CA LEU A 259 5.26 15.98 3.52
C LEU A 259 4.92 16.66 2.19
N VAL A 260 3.91 17.53 2.17
CA VAL A 260 3.59 18.35 1.00
C VAL A 260 4.77 19.26 0.64
N ALA A 261 5.33 19.97 1.63
CA ALA A 261 6.49 20.84 1.42
C ALA A 261 7.69 20.05 0.85
N ARG A 262 8.00 18.88 1.40
CA ARG A 262 9.09 18.02 0.91
C ARG A 262 8.81 17.51 -0.51
N HIS A 263 7.55 17.18 -0.84
CA HIS A 263 7.17 16.78 -2.19
C HIS A 263 7.37 17.92 -3.19
N LEU A 264 6.96 19.14 -2.86
CA LEU A 264 7.20 20.33 -3.68
C LEU A 264 8.69 20.62 -3.84
N LEU A 265 9.48 20.46 -2.79
CA LEU A 265 10.95 20.55 -2.87
C LEU A 265 11.54 19.45 -3.76
N ALA A 266 10.98 18.23 -3.76
CA ALA A 266 11.41 17.16 -4.65
C ALA A 266 11.08 17.48 -6.11
N ILE A 267 9.92 18.07 -6.41
CA ILE A 267 9.57 18.58 -7.75
C ILE A 267 10.54 19.68 -8.18
N LEU A 268 10.81 20.65 -7.32
CA LEU A 268 11.78 21.72 -7.60
C LEU A 268 13.19 21.16 -7.83
N GLY A 269 13.64 20.25 -6.96
CA GLY A 269 14.93 19.57 -7.12
C GLY A 269 15.05 18.81 -8.44
N TRP A 270 14.03 18.01 -8.79
CA TRP A 270 13.95 17.35 -10.09
C TRP A 270 14.01 18.36 -11.23
N TRP A 271 13.23 19.45 -11.18
CA TRP A 271 13.19 20.46 -12.22
C TRP A 271 14.55 21.16 -12.40
N LEU A 272 15.21 21.53 -11.29
CA LEU A 272 16.54 22.15 -11.32
C LEU A 272 17.61 21.20 -11.89
N LEU A 273 17.61 19.94 -11.48
CA LEU A 273 18.57 18.94 -11.96
C LEU A 273 18.33 18.52 -13.40
N SER A 274 17.10 18.56 -13.87
CA SER A 274 16.77 18.15 -15.24
C SER A 274 16.97 19.25 -16.28
N ARG A 275 17.10 20.55 -15.93
CA ARG A 275 17.14 21.66 -16.91
C ARG A 275 18.47 22.35 -17.11
N PRO A 276 19.08 23.02 -16.11
CA PRO A 276 20.26 23.85 -16.38
C PRO A 276 21.56 23.07 -16.42
N ALA A 277 21.65 21.95 -15.73
CA ALA A 277 22.86 21.18 -15.53
C ALA A 277 22.80 19.78 -16.17
N GLY A 278 21.66 19.45 -16.78
CA GLY A 278 21.41 18.13 -17.32
C GLY A 278 22.37 17.76 -18.46
N PRO A 279 22.63 16.46 -18.66
CA PRO A 279 23.28 15.95 -19.84
C PRO A 279 22.52 16.41 -21.10
N VAL A 280 23.21 16.41 -22.25
CA VAL A 280 22.58 16.75 -23.53
C VAL A 280 21.24 16.00 -23.64
N ARG A 281 20.15 16.76 -23.78
CA ARG A 281 18.78 16.23 -23.74
C ARG A 281 18.56 15.24 -24.88
N SER A 282 18.67 13.96 -24.55
CA SER A 282 18.29 12.91 -25.49
C SER A 282 16.76 12.80 -25.58
N ALA A 283 16.27 12.21 -26.67
CA ALA A 283 14.84 11.93 -26.80
C ALA A 283 14.31 11.05 -25.64
N ALA A 284 15.14 10.21 -25.02
CA ALA A 284 14.77 9.41 -23.86
C ALA A 284 14.44 10.29 -22.64
N TRP A 285 15.27 11.30 -22.36
CA TRP A 285 15.02 12.26 -21.29
C TRP A 285 13.72 13.04 -21.51
N TYR A 286 13.49 13.55 -22.70
CA TYR A 286 12.27 14.27 -23.02
C TYR A 286 11.00 13.42 -22.77
N ARG A 287 11.04 12.13 -23.15
CA ARG A 287 9.91 11.22 -22.94
C ARG A 287 9.70 10.89 -21.45
N ALA A 288 10.78 10.68 -20.69
CA ALA A 288 10.70 10.48 -19.25
C ALA A 288 10.17 11.72 -18.52
N GLU A 289 10.63 12.93 -18.90
CA GLU A 289 10.09 14.19 -18.41
C GLU A 289 8.59 14.33 -18.71
N SER A 290 8.16 13.97 -19.92
CA SER A 290 6.74 14.02 -20.30
C SER A 290 5.87 13.09 -19.45
N PHE A 291 6.39 11.91 -19.11
CA PHE A 291 5.72 11.00 -18.17
C PHE A 291 5.61 11.62 -16.76
N THR A 292 6.70 12.22 -16.27
CA THR A 292 6.73 12.88 -14.96
C THR A 292 5.76 14.07 -14.90
N LEU A 293 5.75 14.90 -15.95
CA LEU A 293 4.82 16.03 -16.06
C LEU A 293 3.36 15.55 -16.10
N ALA A 294 3.08 14.43 -16.76
CA ALA A 294 1.75 13.83 -16.75
C ALA A 294 1.34 13.38 -15.32
N ALA A 295 2.25 12.77 -14.58
CA ALA A 295 1.98 12.39 -13.17
C ALA A 295 1.69 13.62 -12.29
N ILE A 296 2.44 14.70 -12.46
CA ILE A 296 2.21 15.97 -11.73
C ILE A 296 0.87 16.59 -12.19
N ALA A 297 0.57 16.60 -13.49
CA ALA A 297 -0.69 17.13 -14.00
C ALA A 297 -1.91 16.37 -13.46
N ILE A 298 -1.84 15.05 -13.35
CA ILE A 298 -2.88 14.22 -12.71
C ILE A 298 -3.10 14.70 -11.27
N SER A 299 -2.03 14.92 -10.50
CA SER A 299 -2.15 15.43 -9.11
C SER A 299 -2.74 16.84 -9.05
N LEU A 300 -2.39 17.72 -9.99
CA LEU A 300 -2.97 19.06 -10.07
C LEU A 300 -4.47 19.02 -10.39
N VAL A 301 -4.91 18.09 -11.25
CA VAL A 301 -6.34 17.85 -11.50
C VAL A 301 -7.03 17.38 -10.22
N GLY A 302 -6.42 16.46 -9.45
CA GLY A 302 -6.94 16.03 -8.14
C GLY A 302 -7.07 17.20 -7.16
N ALA A 303 -6.07 18.09 -7.09
CA ALA A 303 -6.12 19.30 -6.28
C ALA A 303 -7.24 20.27 -6.74
N ALA A 304 -7.39 20.45 -8.03
CA ALA A 304 -8.49 21.28 -8.59
C ALA A 304 -9.88 20.70 -8.26
N ILE A 305 -10.04 19.37 -8.30
CA ILE A 305 -11.28 18.69 -7.90
C ILE A 305 -11.54 18.97 -6.40
N ALA A 306 -10.53 18.87 -5.55
CA ALA A 306 -10.66 19.15 -4.12
C ALA A 306 -11.03 20.63 -3.85
N CYS A 307 -10.44 21.59 -4.57
CA CYS A 307 -10.84 23.01 -4.50
C CYS A 307 -12.29 23.25 -4.95
N GLY A 308 -12.81 22.40 -5.85
CA GLY A 308 -14.19 22.45 -6.35
C GLY A 308 -15.22 21.78 -5.41
N GLU A 309 -14.80 21.20 -4.27
CA GLU A 309 -15.67 20.50 -3.34
C GLU A 309 -16.86 21.37 -2.87
N ASN A 310 -16.63 22.64 -2.61
CA ASN A 310 -17.69 23.58 -2.19
C ASN A 310 -18.75 23.85 -3.27
N LEU A 311 -18.41 23.62 -4.55
CA LEU A 311 -19.33 23.84 -5.67
C LEU A 311 -20.19 22.60 -5.97
N ALA A 312 -19.61 21.41 -5.83
CA ALA A 312 -20.26 20.13 -6.12
C ALA A 312 -19.73 19.03 -5.18
N PRO A 313 -20.07 19.03 -3.87
CA PRO A 313 -19.44 18.16 -2.86
C PRO A 313 -19.51 16.67 -3.20
N GLY A 314 -20.68 16.16 -3.58
CA GLY A 314 -20.88 14.74 -3.89
C GLY A 314 -20.07 14.27 -5.12
N ALA A 315 -19.95 15.12 -6.14
CA ALA A 315 -19.18 14.81 -7.34
C ALA A 315 -17.67 14.86 -7.05
N ALA A 316 -17.21 15.88 -6.32
CA ALA A 316 -15.81 16.02 -5.93
C ALA A 316 -15.34 14.82 -5.10
N ILE A 317 -16.06 14.45 -4.04
CA ILE A 317 -15.76 13.28 -3.19
C ILE A 317 -15.77 12.00 -4.03
N GLY A 318 -16.76 11.82 -4.92
CA GLY A 318 -16.82 10.67 -5.82
C GLY A 318 -15.62 10.54 -6.75
N LEU A 319 -15.04 11.65 -7.21
CA LEU A 319 -13.85 11.69 -8.05
C LEU A 319 -12.56 11.50 -7.22
N LEU A 320 -12.47 12.08 -6.02
CA LEU A 320 -11.26 11.99 -5.19
C LEU A 320 -10.93 10.57 -4.76
N ARG A 321 -11.89 9.63 -4.73
CA ARG A 321 -11.63 8.21 -4.44
C ARG A 321 -10.64 7.53 -5.39
N PHE A 322 -10.32 8.12 -6.55
CA PHE A 322 -9.42 7.54 -7.54
C PHE A 322 -7.93 7.85 -7.30
N TYR A 323 -7.53 8.32 -6.11
CA TYR A 323 -6.12 8.48 -5.71
C TYR A 323 -5.27 9.31 -6.69
N TRP A 324 -5.71 10.47 -7.06
CA TRP A 324 -5.08 11.38 -8.04
C TRP A 324 -3.61 11.70 -7.73
N PHE A 325 -3.20 11.62 -6.47
CA PHE A 325 -1.86 11.99 -6.00
C PHE A 325 -0.86 10.83 -6.04
N ARG A 326 -1.35 9.60 -6.15
CA ARG A 326 -0.57 8.38 -5.98
C ARG A 326 0.54 8.22 -7.00
N LEU A 327 0.30 8.56 -8.29
CA LEU A 327 1.31 8.41 -9.33
C LEU A 327 2.48 9.37 -9.10
N ALA A 328 2.21 10.64 -8.75
CA ALA A 328 3.24 11.64 -8.48
C ALA A 328 4.08 11.29 -7.24
N ASP A 329 3.47 10.72 -6.19
CA ASP A 329 4.17 10.27 -4.98
C ASP A 329 5.33 9.30 -5.27
N VAL A 330 5.31 8.61 -6.41
CA VAL A 330 6.37 7.65 -6.79
C VAL A 330 7.21 8.16 -7.94
N ILE A 331 6.59 8.75 -8.96
CA ILE A 331 7.29 9.17 -10.17
C ILE A 331 8.15 10.42 -9.92
N VAL A 332 7.74 11.34 -9.04
CA VAL A 332 8.57 12.49 -8.67
C VAL A 332 9.85 12.05 -7.94
N PRO A 333 9.80 11.22 -6.88
CA PRO A 333 11.00 10.64 -6.26
C PRO A 333 11.88 9.86 -7.24
N PHE A 334 11.28 9.06 -8.14
CA PHE A 334 12.01 8.34 -9.18
C PHE A 334 12.76 9.32 -10.10
N SER A 335 12.10 10.32 -10.61
CA SER A 335 12.67 11.29 -11.54
C SER A 335 13.73 12.16 -10.89
N LEU A 336 13.55 12.53 -9.62
CA LEU A 336 14.57 13.20 -8.82
C LEU A 336 15.82 12.33 -8.68
N ALA A 337 15.65 11.06 -8.30
CA ALA A 337 16.75 10.13 -8.09
C ALA A 337 17.55 9.88 -9.38
N VAL A 338 16.85 9.69 -10.50
CA VAL A 338 17.46 9.49 -11.82
C VAL A 338 18.21 10.73 -12.28
N SER A 339 17.62 11.94 -12.09
CA SER A 339 18.26 13.20 -12.47
C SER A 339 19.50 13.49 -11.62
N ALA A 340 19.45 13.22 -10.31
CA ALA A 340 20.60 13.36 -9.41
C ALA A 340 21.74 12.42 -9.81
N ALA A 341 21.45 11.15 -10.09
CA ALA A 341 22.45 10.18 -10.53
C ALA A 341 23.09 10.57 -11.86
N ALA A 342 22.29 11.01 -12.83
CA ALA A 342 22.79 11.44 -14.14
C ALA A 342 23.69 12.69 -14.06
N VAL A 343 23.33 13.66 -13.20
CA VAL A 343 24.19 14.83 -12.93
C VAL A 343 25.53 14.41 -12.33
N LEU A 344 25.52 13.48 -11.39
CA LEU A 344 26.75 12.99 -10.74
C LEU A 344 27.64 12.17 -11.71
N GLU A 345 27.09 11.60 -12.77
CA GLU A 345 27.87 10.95 -13.85
C GLU A 345 28.53 11.95 -14.79
N ASP A 346 27.88 13.10 -15.03
CA ASP A 346 28.34 14.12 -15.98
C ASP A 346 29.22 15.16 -15.26
N GLU A 347 30.54 15.08 -15.52
CA GLU A 347 31.48 16.04 -14.95
C GLU A 347 31.23 17.49 -15.37
N ALA A 348 30.71 17.73 -16.57
CA ALA A 348 30.37 19.07 -17.02
C ALA A 348 29.14 19.59 -16.26
N ALA A 349 28.14 18.75 -15.99
CA ALA A 349 26.99 19.10 -15.17
C ALA A 349 27.41 19.37 -13.72
N CYS A 350 28.27 18.55 -13.14
CA CYS A 350 28.85 18.79 -11.80
C CYS A 350 29.54 20.14 -11.72
N ARG A 351 30.41 20.49 -12.68
CA ARG A 351 31.10 21.78 -12.71
C ARG A 351 30.13 22.96 -12.83
N ARG A 352 29.05 22.84 -13.63
CA ARG A 352 28.03 23.91 -13.77
C ARG A 352 27.29 24.17 -12.44
N LEU A 353 27.12 23.14 -11.61
CA LEU A 353 26.53 23.24 -10.28
C LEU A 353 27.54 23.66 -9.20
N GLY A 354 28.78 24.01 -9.57
CA GLY A 354 29.83 24.36 -8.61
C GLY A 354 30.37 23.18 -7.79
N LEU A 355 30.05 21.95 -8.17
CA LEU A 355 30.57 20.73 -7.54
C LEU A 355 32.01 20.49 -8.05
N LEU A 356 32.95 21.21 -7.43
CA LEU A 356 34.37 21.00 -7.70
C LEU A 356 34.76 19.58 -7.23
N GLN A 357 35.58 18.88 -8.05
CA GLN A 357 36.03 17.51 -7.80
C GLN A 357 34.86 16.47 -7.70
N PRO A 358 34.22 16.13 -8.82
CA PRO A 358 33.08 15.18 -8.89
C PRO A 358 33.33 13.85 -8.18
N PHE A 359 34.60 13.37 -8.16
CA PHE A 359 34.99 12.14 -7.46
C PHE A 359 34.73 12.20 -5.96
N ILE A 360 35.00 13.32 -5.31
CA ILE A 360 34.78 13.50 -3.87
C ILE A 360 33.28 13.44 -3.59
N TRP A 361 32.48 14.13 -4.38
CA TRP A 361 31.02 14.12 -4.20
C TRP A 361 30.42 12.73 -4.43
N ARG A 362 30.90 11.97 -5.42
CA ARG A 362 30.51 10.57 -5.62
C ARG A 362 30.83 9.72 -4.39
N ALA A 363 32.02 9.85 -3.83
CA ALA A 363 32.42 9.13 -2.62
C ALA A 363 31.54 9.53 -1.41
N VAL A 364 31.36 10.82 -1.15
CA VAL A 364 30.53 11.33 -0.04
C VAL A 364 29.09 10.83 -0.15
N ILE A 365 28.47 10.95 -1.33
CA ILE A 365 27.10 10.49 -1.55
C ILE A 365 26.99 8.96 -1.37
N THR A 366 27.97 8.21 -1.89
CA THR A 366 27.97 6.75 -1.71
C THR A 366 28.04 6.39 -0.21
N ILE A 367 28.91 7.04 0.55
CA ILE A 367 29.04 6.81 2.00
C ILE A 367 27.73 7.15 2.73
N LEU A 368 27.11 8.29 2.41
CA LEU A 368 25.84 8.70 3.03
C LEU A 368 24.70 7.72 2.71
N LEU A 369 24.62 7.24 1.46
CA LEU A 369 23.63 6.26 1.06
C LEU A 369 23.88 4.87 1.70
N CYS A 370 25.14 4.45 1.80
CA CYS A 370 25.48 3.22 2.53
C CYS A 370 25.10 3.34 4.02
N ALA A 371 25.34 4.49 4.64
CA ALA A 371 24.96 4.75 6.02
C ALA A 371 23.42 4.76 6.19
N ASP A 372 22.67 5.33 5.24
CA ASP A 372 21.20 5.30 5.23
C ASP A 372 20.69 3.86 5.11
N VAL A 373 21.17 3.09 4.14
CA VAL A 373 20.80 1.67 3.95
C VAL A 373 21.14 0.85 5.19
N ALA A 374 22.32 1.02 5.77
CA ALA A 374 22.69 0.37 7.02
C ALA A 374 21.79 0.80 8.19
N GLY A 375 21.40 2.07 8.25
CA GLY A 375 20.45 2.58 9.24
C GLY A 375 19.07 1.93 9.14
N GLN A 376 18.63 1.59 7.93
CA GLN A 376 17.35 0.90 7.70
C GLN A 376 17.35 -0.54 8.24
N SER A 377 18.50 -1.22 8.27
CA SER A 377 18.58 -2.60 8.79
C SER A 377 18.25 -2.73 10.29
N ARG A 378 18.14 -1.62 11.02
CA ARG A 378 17.68 -1.60 12.42
C ARG A 378 16.23 -2.08 12.58
N HIS A 379 15.46 -2.08 11.52
CA HIS A 379 14.08 -2.57 11.50
C HIS A 379 13.97 -4.06 11.16
N TRP A 380 15.07 -4.70 10.82
CA TRP A 380 15.08 -6.11 10.46
C TRP A 380 14.77 -6.98 11.68
N PRO A 381 14.12 -8.13 11.48
CA PRO A 381 13.82 -9.08 12.55
C PRO A 381 15.07 -9.91 12.92
N TRP A 382 16.09 -9.23 13.44
CA TRP A 382 17.26 -9.92 14.00
C TRP A 382 16.86 -10.72 15.23
N PRO A 383 17.51 -11.89 15.50
CA PRO A 383 17.17 -12.73 16.65
C PRO A 383 17.13 -11.99 17.99
N ASP A 384 17.98 -10.96 18.17
CA ASP A 384 18.07 -10.15 19.39
C ASP A 384 17.30 -8.84 19.32
N ALA A 385 16.58 -8.59 18.22
CA ALA A 385 15.88 -7.33 17.98
C ALA A 385 14.50 -7.26 18.65
N GLY A 386 14.29 -7.86 19.80
CA GLY A 386 13.00 -7.93 20.52
C GLY A 386 12.26 -6.61 20.78
N ARG A 387 12.73 -5.51 20.17
CA ARG A 387 12.11 -4.18 20.23
C ARG A 387 11.39 -3.76 18.93
N VAL A 388 11.56 -4.49 17.84
CA VAL A 388 10.94 -4.15 16.56
C VAL A 388 9.66 -4.95 16.39
N VAL A 389 8.53 -4.25 16.39
CA VAL A 389 7.21 -4.86 16.26
C VAL A 389 6.73 -4.86 14.81
N PRO A 390 5.89 -5.84 14.40
CA PRO A 390 5.20 -5.80 13.13
C PRO A 390 4.40 -4.49 12.97
N ARG A 391 4.46 -3.87 11.80
CA ARG A 391 3.75 -2.59 11.61
C ARG A 391 2.23 -2.73 11.70
N ALA A 392 1.67 -3.89 11.38
CA ALA A 392 0.25 -4.17 11.58
C ALA A 392 -0.13 -4.15 13.07
N ASP A 393 0.82 -4.43 13.97
CA ASP A 393 0.60 -4.48 15.42
C ASP A 393 1.02 -3.18 16.14
N ALA A 394 1.36 -2.11 15.40
CA ALA A 394 1.84 -0.86 15.98
C ALA A 394 0.84 -0.15 16.92
N LYS A 395 -0.44 -0.52 16.87
CA LYS A 395 -1.52 0.05 17.70
C LYS A 395 -1.98 -0.85 18.84
N VAL A 396 -1.28 -1.96 19.07
CA VAL A 396 -1.53 -2.93 20.13
C VAL A 396 -0.25 -3.19 20.91
N GLU A 397 -0.34 -3.84 22.06
CA GLU A 397 0.83 -4.32 22.79
C GLU A 397 1.32 -5.61 22.13
N ALA A 398 2.22 -5.50 21.17
CA ALA A 398 2.50 -6.53 20.17
C ALA A 398 2.87 -7.90 20.74
N ALA A 399 3.65 -7.97 21.83
CA ALA A 399 4.04 -9.25 22.46
C ALA A 399 2.83 -9.92 23.11
N ALA A 400 2.09 -9.20 23.96
CA ALA A 400 0.87 -9.69 24.60
C ALA A 400 -0.22 -10.00 23.56
N TRP A 401 -0.30 -9.20 22.48
CA TRP A 401 -1.22 -9.45 21.38
C TRP A 401 -0.90 -10.76 20.62
N ALA A 402 0.37 -11.01 20.35
CA ALA A 402 0.78 -12.25 19.69
C ALA A 402 0.47 -13.48 20.56
N ASP A 403 0.75 -13.40 21.85
CA ASP A 403 0.49 -14.46 22.82
C ASP A 403 -1.01 -14.74 22.98
N ILE A 404 -1.85 -13.72 23.13
CA ILE A 404 -3.30 -13.89 23.24
C ILE A 404 -3.91 -14.47 21.95
N CYS A 405 -3.41 -14.07 20.78
CA CYS A 405 -3.85 -14.62 19.50
C CYS A 405 -3.43 -16.09 19.34
N ASP A 406 -2.25 -16.46 19.83
CA ASP A 406 -1.81 -17.86 19.82
C ASP A 406 -2.69 -18.72 20.73
N TRP A 407 -2.99 -18.25 21.93
CA TRP A 407 -3.96 -18.92 22.81
C TRP A 407 -5.33 -19.09 22.14
N VAL A 408 -5.88 -18.03 21.54
CA VAL A 408 -7.17 -18.07 20.81
C VAL A 408 -7.14 -19.12 19.71
N LYS A 409 -6.07 -19.16 18.93
CA LYS A 409 -5.90 -20.11 17.82
C LYS A 409 -6.01 -21.57 18.27
N HIS A 410 -5.47 -21.90 19.45
CA HIS A 410 -5.39 -23.28 19.93
C HIS A 410 -6.55 -23.68 20.84
N ASN A 411 -7.24 -22.73 21.48
CA ASN A 411 -8.20 -23.00 22.55
C ASN A 411 -9.64 -22.59 22.24
N THR A 412 -9.92 -22.11 21.00
CA THR A 412 -11.29 -21.73 20.62
C THR A 412 -11.76 -22.44 19.36
N PRO A 413 -13.08 -22.60 19.14
CA PRO A 413 -13.62 -23.19 17.93
C PRO A 413 -13.14 -22.45 16.66
N VAL A 414 -13.00 -23.19 15.56
CA VAL A 414 -12.50 -22.61 14.28
C VAL A 414 -13.46 -21.57 13.72
N ASP A 415 -14.74 -21.74 13.95
CA ASP A 415 -15.84 -20.90 13.49
C ASP A 415 -16.23 -19.80 14.50
N ALA A 416 -15.50 -19.69 15.63
CA ALA A 416 -15.79 -18.68 16.65
C ALA A 416 -15.63 -17.25 16.09
N CYS A 417 -16.55 -16.35 16.49
CA CYS A 417 -16.57 -14.95 16.10
C CYS A 417 -16.12 -14.06 17.28
N PHE A 418 -15.28 -13.09 16.99
CA PHE A 418 -14.64 -12.25 18.00
C PHE A 418 -14.94 -10.76 17.85
N LEU A 419 -15.17 -10.10 18.98
CA LEU A 419 -14.99 -8.68 19.11
C LEU A 419 -13.54 -8.40 19.49
N THR A 420 -12.82 -7.64 18.68
CA THR A 420 -11.41 -7.35 18.86
C THR A 420 -11.17 -5.88 19.22
N PRO A 421 -10.03 -5.51 19.81
CA PRO A 421 -9.69 -4.10 20.00
C PRO A 421 -9.63 -3.36 18.65
N ARG A 422 -10.13 -2.13 18.60
CA ARG A 422 -10.20 -1.32 17.36
C ARG A 422 -8.85 -1.19 16.62
N GLY A 423 -7.75 -1.17 17.34
CA GLY A 423 -6.39 -1.07 16.79
C GLY A 423 -5.81 -2.37 16.26
N ALA A 424 -6.44 -3.52 16.52
CA ALA A 424 -5.99 -4.83 16.11
C ALA A 424 -6.17 -5.00 14.60
N ALA A 425 -5.07 -5.10 13.86
CA ALA A 425 -5.11 -5.25 12.40
C ALA A 425 -4.68 -6.65 11.93
N SER A 426 -4.19 -7.48 12.84
CA SER A 426 -3.61 -8.78 12.52
C SER A 426 -4.37 -9.96 13.14
N PHE A 427 -5.58 -9.77 13.68
CA PHE A 427 -6.31 -10.83 14.37
C PHE A 427 -6.55 -12.06 13.48
N THR A 428 -7.25 -11.89 12.37
CA THR A 428 -7.55 -12.99 11.43
C THR A 428 -6.27 -13.58 10.83
N TRP A 429 -5.25 -12.76 10.57
CA TRP A 429 -3.93 -13.23 10.16
C TRP A 429 -3.31 -14.24 11.16
N ARG A 430 -3.37 -13.93 12.46
CA ARG A 430 -2.75 -14.74 13.50
C ARG A 430 -3.58 -15.97 13.87
N THR A 431 -4.89 -15.81 13.93
CA THR A 431 -5.79 -16.81 14.50
C THR A 431 -6.53 -17.66 13.47
N GLY A 432 -6.83 -17.10 12.30
CA GLY A 432 -7.76 -17.69 11.33
C GLY A 432 -9.22 -17.67 11.81
N ARG A 433 -9.53 -16.93 12.90
CA ARG A 433 -10.90 -16.77 13.43
C ARG A 433 -11.57 -15.57 12.79
N ARG A 434 -12.92 -15.56 12.82
CA ARG A 434 -13.75 -14.45 12.35
C ARG A 434 -13.67 -13.28 13.32
N GLU A 435 -13.65 -12.07 12.79
CA GLU A 435 -13.86 -10.86 13.59
C GLU A 435 -15.10 -10.09 13.09
N VAL A 436 -15.83 -9.49 14.03
CA VAL A 436 -17.01 -8.70 13.71
C VAL A 436 -16.63 -7.54 12.80
N VAL A 437 -15.60 -6.80 13.18
CA VAL A 437 -15.06 -5.69 12.40
C VAL A 437 -13.72 -5.22 12.96
N SER A 438 -12.82 -4.78 12.08
CA SER A 438 -11.62 -4.04 12.48
C SER A 438 -11.50 -2.74 11.68
N TRP A 439 -10.87 -1.73 12.28
CA TRP A 439 -10.68 -0.44 11.61
C TRP A 439 -9.82 -0.57 10.34
N LYS A 440 -8.86 -1.48 10.35
CA LYS A 440 -7.94 -1.66 9.23
C LYS A 440 -8.59 -2.37 8.05
N ASN A 441 -9.41 -3.37 8.30
CA ASN A 441 -10.02 -4.26 7.32
C ASN A 441 -11.30 -3.64 6.75
N SER A 442 -11.17 -2.54 6.00
CA SER A 442 -12.30 -1.87 5.35
C SER A 442 -12.56 -2.48 3.96
N PRO A 443 -13.82 -2.88 3.66
CA PRO A 443 -14.23 -3.35 2.34
C PRO A 443 -13.99 -2.34 1.23
N GLN A 444 -13.99 -2.78 -0.01
CA GLN A 444 -13.84 -1.91 -1.18
C GLN A 444 -15.17 -1.66 -1.91
N ASP A 445 -16.12 -2.56 -1.80
CA ASP A 445 -17.45 -2.41 -2.42
C ASP A 445 -18.35 -1.48 -1.61
N ALA A 446 -19.29 -0.84 -2.32
CA ALA A 446 -20.09 0.24 -1.75
C ALA A 446 -21.02 -0.21 -0.61
N ARG A 447 -21.65 -1.38 -0.72
CA ARG A 447 -22.60 -1.88 0.30
C ARG A 447 -21.89 -2.32 1.56
N SER A 448 -20.88 -3.17 1.39
CA SER A 448 -20.11 -3.65 2.54
C SER A 448 -19.35 -2.53 3.25
N LEU A 449 -18.96 -1.47 2.54
CA LEU A 449 -18.33 -0.31 3.16
C LEU A 449 -19.31 0.49 4.04
N VAL A 450 -20.56 0.62 3.64
CA VAL A 450 -21.62 1.22 4.47
C VAL A 450 -21.89 0.34 5.69
N GLU A 451 -21.99 -0.97 5.51
CA GLU A 451 -22.14 -1.92 6.62
C GLU A 451 -20.94 -1.88 7.57
N TRP A 452 -19.70 -1.89 7.04
CA TRP A 452 -18.49 -1.73 7.84
C TRP A 452 -18.55 -0.49 8.72
N ARG A 453 -19.01 0.64 8.17
CA ARG A 453 -19.15 1.89 8.93
C ARG A 453 -20.17 1.76 10.07
N GLY A 454 -21.28 1.05 9.83
CA GLY A 454 -22.25 0.72 10.86
C GLY A 454 -21.65 -0.15 11.96
N ARG A 455 -20.97 -1.25 11.60
CA ARG A 455 -20.29 -2.14 12.54
C ARG A 455 -19.24 -1.42 13.39
N ILE A 456 -18.44 -0.52 12.77
CA ILE A 456 -17.47 0.32 13.50
C ILE A 456 -18.16 1.22 14.51
N ALA A 457 -19.27 1.86 14.14
CA ALA A 457 -20.04 2.69 15.06
C ALA A 457 -20.62 1.87 16.21
N ASP A 458 -21.22 0.72 15.91
CA ASP A 458 -21.80 -0.17 16.90
C ASP A 458 -20.77 -0.68 17.91
N CYS A 459 -19.59 -1.06 17.43
CA CYS A 459 -18.55 -1.66 18.28
C CYS A 459 -17.71 -0.64 19.07
N PHE A 460 -17.59 0.61 18.57
CA PHE A 460 -16.58 1.51 19.13
C PHE A 460 -17.06 2.93 19.40
N SER A 461 -18.23 3.36 18.94
CA SER A 461 -18.69 4.74 19.11
C SER A 461 -19.78 4.86 20.17
N THR A 462 -19.68 5.90 20.99
CA THR A 462 -20.69 6.24 22.01
C THR A 462 -21.89 6.98 21.41
N ASP A 463 -21.66 7.75 20.33
CA ASP A 463 -22.63 8.66 19.71
C ASP A 463 -22.89 8.39 18.21
N GLY A 464 -22.32 7.31 17.67
CA GLY A 464 -22.35 6.98 16.25
C GLY A 464 -21.32 7.73 15.39
N ALA A 465 -20.60 8.71 15.94
CA ALA A 465 -19.56 9.45 15.22
C ALA A 465 -18.20 8.73 15.26
N ILE A 466 -17.44 8.83 14.17
CA ILE A 466 -16.06 8.27 14.11
C ILE A 466 -15.08 9.07 14.97
N ALA A 467 -15.36 10.34 15.24
CA ALA A 467 -14.48 11.19 16.04
C ALA A 467 -14.34 10.69 17.49
N ASN A 468 -15.37 10.04 18.04
CA ASN A 468 -15.47 9.62 19.43
C ASN A 468 -15.51 8.08 19.52
N MET A 469 -14.39 7.43 19.21
CA MET A 469 -14.31 5.97 19.22
C MET A 469 -13.47 5.45 20.37
N GLU A 470 -14.04 4.52 21.10
CA GLU A 470 -13.37 3.73 22.15
C GLU A 470 -12.39 2.71 21.56
N THR A 471 -11.54 2.18 22.41
CA THR A 471 -10.54 1.16 22.03
C THR A 471 -11.14 -0.26 22.00
N SER A 472 -12.23 -0.49 22.70
CA SER A 472 -12.91 -1.79 22.82
C SER A 472 -14.40 -1.59 23.04
N THR A 473 -15.22 -2.51 22.54
CA THR A 473 -16.69 -2.54 22.76
C THR A 473 -17.04 -2.60 24.26
N VAL A 474 -16.19 -3.21 25.08
CA VAL A 474 -16.38 -3.29 26.53
C VAL A 474 -16.42 -1.90 27.18
N ALA A 475 -15.68 -0.93 26.66
CA ALA A 475 -15.69 0.44 27.17
C ALA A 475 -17.04 1.14 27.00
N LEU A 476 -17.88 0.70 26.05
CA LEU A 476 -19.24 1.22 25.84
C LEU A 476 -20.26 0.73 26.88
N GLY A 477 -19.92 -0.30 27.66
CA GLY A 477 -20.74 -0.82 28.74
C GLY A 477 -21.38 -2.18 28.48
N ALA A 478 -21.91 -2.79 29.53
CA ALA A 478 -22.42 -4.16 29.51
C ALA A 478 -23.66 -4.32 28.60
N GLU A 479 -24.56 -3.35 28.59
CA GLU A 479 -25.72 -3.36 27.73
C GLU A 479 -25.36 -3.31 26.26
N ARG A 480 -24.46 -2.36 25.88
CA ARG A 480 -23.99 -2.24 24.51
C ARG A 480 -23.18 -3.47 24.05
N LEU A 481 -22.39 -4.06 24.95
CA LEU A 481 -21.69 -5.30 24.66
C LEU A 481 -22.64 -6.45 24.32
N ARG A 482 -23.76 -6.60 25.09
CA ARG A 482 -24.79 -7.60 24.79
C ARG A 482 -25.46 -7.35 23.44
N GLU A 483 -25.92 -6.12 23.19
CA GLU A 483 -26.57 -5.76 21.92
C GLU A 483 -25.67 -6.09 20.71
N VAL A 484 -24.40 -5.76 20.79
CA VAL A 484 -23.41 -6.00 19.71
C VAL A 484 -23.11 -7.48 19.56
N ALA A 485 -22.97 -8.19 20.69
CA ALA A 485 -22.74 -9.63 20.69
C ALA A 485 -23.89 -10.39 20.03
N ASP A 486 -25.12 -10.09 20.41
CA ASP A 486 -26.34 -10.71 19.86
C ASP A 486 -26.51 -10.34 18.37
N ARG A 487 -26.35 -9.06 18.01
CA ARG A 487 -26.50 -8.57 16.63
C ARG A 487 -25.52 -9.23 15.64
N TYR A 488 -24.29 -9.47 16.05
CA TYR A 488 -23.24 -9.99 15.18
C TYR A 488 -22.83 -11.44 15.50
N ALA A 489 -23.58 -12.09 16.38
CA ALA A 489 -23.32 -13.46 16.84
C ALA A 489 -21.86 -13.64 17.30
N ALA A 490 -21.36 -12.72 18.11
CA ALA A 490 -20.02 -12.80 18.67
C ALA A 490 -19.98 -13.75 19.86
N ASP A 491 -19.06 -14.71 19.83
CA ASP A 491 -18.87 -15.71 20.88
C ASP A 491 -17.90 -15.24 21.97
N PHE A 492 -16.94 -14.38 21.59
CA PHE A 492 -15.88 -13.91 22.47
C PHE A 492 -15.57 -12.43 22.24
N VAL A 493 -15.01 -11.80 23.26
CA VAL A 493 -14.39 -10.49 23.17
C VAL A 493 -12.97 -10.52 23.71
N ILE A 494 -12.02 -9.92 22.97
CA ILE A 494 -10.67 -9.65 23.45
C ILE A 494 -10.61 -8.20 23.90
N VAL A 495 -10.23 -7.98 25.15
CA VAL A 495 -10.23 -6.66 25.75
C VAL A 495 -8.87 -6.33 26.38
N PRO A 496 -8.33 -5.11 26.20
CA PRO A 496 -7.16 -4.67 26.93
C PRO A 496 -7.41 -4.64 28.44
N LEU A 497 -6.51 -5.17 29.26
CA LEU A 497 -6.66 -5.22 30.73
C LEU A 497 -6.93 -3.84 31.32
N LYS A 498 -6.24 -2.81 30.85
CA LYS A 498 -6.48 -1.42 31.26
C LYS A 498 -7.93 -0.94 31.07
N THR A 499 -8.65 -1.52 30.10
CA THR A 499 -10.07 -1.21 29.90
C THR A 499 -10.95 -1.91 30.93
N LEU A 500 -10.59 -3.13 31.34
CA LEU A 500 -11.29 -3.86 32.42
C LEU A 500 -11.06 -3.25 33.79
N GLU A 501 -9.86 -2.76 34.05
CA GLU A 501 -9.44 -2.16 35.30
C GLU A 501 -9.91 -0.70 35.45
N ALA A 502 -10.37 -0.08 34.35
CA ALA A 502 -10.90 1.27 34.40
C ALA A 502 -12.14 1.35 35.30
N CYS A 503 -12.12 2.27 36.26
CA CYS A 503 -13.27 2.55 37.12
C CYS A 503 -14.27 3.43 36.40
N ARG A 504 -15.56 3.06 36.46
CA ARG A 504 -16.68 3.92 36.10
C ARG A 504 -17.00 4.94 37.20
N PRO A 505 -17.78 6.00 36.88
CA PRO A 505 -18.30 6.90 37.91
C PRO A 505 -19.00 6.10 39.00
N GLY A 506 -18.45 6.09 40.24
CA GLY A 506 -18.90 5.26 41.37
C GLY A 506 -17.92 4.17 41.82
N CYS A 507 -16.71 4.11 41.23
CA CYS A 507 -15.62 3.18 41.59
C CYS A 507 -15.94 1.67 41.44
N VAL A 508 -16.85 1.33 40.49
CA VAL A 508 -17.10 -0.08 40.15
C VAL A 508 -16.18 -0.46 38.96
N PRO A 509 -15.33 -1.49 39.08
CA PRO A 509 -14.55 -1.99 37.94
C PRO A 509 -15.48 -2.42 36.81
N VAL A 510 -15.11 -2.09 35.56
CA VAL A 510 -15.89 -2.49 34.37
C VAL A 510 -16.06 -4.00 34.31
N ALA A 511 -15.08 -4.76 34.81
CA ALA A 511 -15.09 -6.22 34.82
C ALA A 511 -16.26 -6.84 35.60
N ASP A 512 -16.74 -6.20 36.67
CA ASP A 512 -17.73 -6.78 37.59
C ASP A 512 -19.15 -6.72 37.04
N ASP A 513 -19.42 -5.85 36.06
CA ASP A 513 -20.73 -5.66 35.43
C ASP A 513 -20.91 -6.42 34.10
N LEU A 514 -19.87 -7.14 33.61
CA LEU A 514 -19.92 -7.73 32.28
C LEU A 514 -20.69 -9.06 32.26
N PRO A 515 -21.54 -9.28 31.25
CA PRO A 515 -22.23 -10.55 31.02
C PRO A 515 -21.32 -11.57 30.33
N ALA A 516 -20.13 -11.80 30.89
CA ALA A 516 -19.09 -12.55 30.22
C ALA A 516 -18.17 -13.25 31.23
N GLU A 517 -17.72 -14.46 30.89
CA GLU A 517 -16.78 -15.27 31.69
C GLU A 517 -15.35 -15.03 31.17
N ARG A 518 -14.41 -14.69 32.04
CA ARG A 518 -13.00 -14.62 31.69
C ARG A 518 -12.44 -16.04 31.55
N VAL A 519 -12.11 -16.41 30.30
CA VAL A 519 -11.58 -17.75 29.99
C VAL A 519 -10.05 -17.78 29.90
N HIS A 520 -9.41 -16.63 29.63
CA HIS A 520 -7.97 -16.49 29.59
C HIS A 520 -7.54 -15.03 29.79
N ALA A 521 -6.32 -14.81 30.24
CA ALA A 521 -5.66 -13.49 30.26
C ALA A 521 -4.14 -13.64 30.23
N ASN A 522 -3.48 -12.62 29.73
CA ASN A 522 -2.04 -12.40 29.84
C ASN A 522 -1.76 -10.98 30.36
N ASP A 523 -0.52 -10.50 30.26
CA ASP A 523 -0.12 -9.20 30.82
C ASP A 523 -0.80 -7.98 30.16
N GLY A 524 -1.38 -8.11 28.95
CA GLY A 524 -1.97 -7.01 28.19
C GLY A 524 -3.46 -7.16 27.90
N TYR A 525 -3.96 -8.38 27.84
CA TYR A 525 -5.31 -8.67 27.34
C TYR A 525 -6.02 -9.76 28.13
N ALA A 526 -7.35 -9.73 28.10
CA ALA A 526 -8.21 -10.82 28.54
C ALA A 526 -9.11 -11.29 27.41
N VAL A 527 -9.38 -12.58 27.34
CA VAL A 527 -10.41 -13.21 26.51
C VAL A 527 -11.62 -13.50 27.38
N LEU A 528 -12.74 -12.92 27.03
CA LEU A 528 -14.02 -13.16 27.71
C LEU A 528 -14.93 -13.95 26.78
N ARG A 529 -15.54 -15.03 27.27
CA ARG A 529 -16.63 -15.74 26.61
C ARG A 529 -17.92 -15.00 26.88
N LEU A 530 -18.67 -14.68 25.83
CA LEU A 530 -19.96 -14.01 25.92
C LEU A 530 -21.06 -15.05 26.18
N GLY A 531 -21.92 -14.80 27.16
CA GLY A 531 -23.06 -15.67 27.46
C GLY A 531 -24.10 -15.54 26.35
N LYS A 532 -24.55 -16.67 25.79
CA LYS A 532 -25.73 -16.66 24.90
C LYS A 532 -26.98 -16.42 25.72
N ASN A 533 -27.88 -15.63 25.19
CA ASN A 533 -29.16 -15.35 25.87
C ASN A 533 -29.92 -16.67 26.06
N PRO A 534 -30.39 -17.04 27.28
CA PRO A 534 -31.07 -18.32 27.53
C PRO A 534 -32.30 -18.58 26.67
N GLU A 535 -32.89 -17.52 26.08
CA GLU A 535 -34.12 -17.63 25.29
C GLU A 535 -33.90 -18.24 23.88
N GLU A 536 -32.69 -18.25 23.33
CA GLU A 536 -32.41 -18.85 22.01
C GLU A 536 -32.09 -20.35 22.05
N THR A 537 -31.79 -20.90 23.21
CA THR A 537 -31.51 -22.36 23.37
C THR A 537 -32.75 -23.24 23.39
N SER A 538 -33.93 -22.64 23.27
CA SER A 538 -35.24 -23.35 23.34
C SER A 538 -36.07 -23.31 22.03
N ARG A 539 -35.44 -22.96 20.90
CA ARG A 539 -36.10 -23.02 19.57
C ARG A 539 -35.46 -24.02 18.63
#